data_918717be61500aae9bdb282164ad2cf2
#
_entry.id   918717be61500aae9bdb282164ad2cf2
#
_cell.length_a   1.000
_cell.length_b   1.000
_cell.length_c   1.000
_cell.angle_alpha   90.00
_cell.angle_beta   90.00
_cell.angle_gamma   90.00
#
_symmetry.space_group_name_H-M   'P 1'
#
loop_
_entity.id
_entity.type
_entity.pdbx_description
1 polymer ?
#
loop_
_entity_poly.entity_id
_entity_poly.type
_entity_poly.pdbx_seq_one_letter_code
_entity_poly.pdbx_strand_id
1 'polypeptide(L)'
;MFRSRLLPLALALSPFVSIDSVHAHGSHGSSSELEAGEFDFTPLITVEGHAGFDDNLEIPEKHYAADFLIGGEFAWGLGNDKQFSLSAFVGPALVRGGAEHFYGEIHVEDHSEEEHEAHPTRSRVDFKAYLEANYQHSDRLNIQAYWNPYLVTSDELEFHADENEWEKFESKGIKNQLGAKVKYAFGDGDVDFGLGDSVSELIDGAYVSVDHRQGWGVDGVFIGNFTDPRLGVGFNYGETSFQVEAGPRYYTPGSYASDLDSRTDFAGEIMISRPVNGDVEFFAHWKVIYSWDNAEGWGRGYQHHVGTGITYKL
;
A
#
# COMPACT_ATOMS: atom_id res chain seq x y z
N MET A 1 -29.27 -26.50 34.46
CA MET A 1 -28.52 -25.24 34.64
C MET A 1 -27.10 -25.46 34.08
N PHE A 2 -26.96 -25.40 32.77
CA PHE A 2 -25.66 -25.56 32.08
C PHE A 2 -25.17 -24.20 31.62
N ARG A 3 -24.10 -23.73 32.23
CA ARG A 3 -23.37 -22.53 31.77
C ARG A 3 -22.37 -22.97 30.69
N SER A 4 -22.71 -22.76 29.44
CA SER A 4 -21.73 -22.81 28.34
C SER A 4 -20.80 -21.59 28.43
N ARG A 5 -19.55 -21.83 28.78
CA ARG A 5 -18.47 -20.85 28.64
C ARG A 5 -18.06 -20.83 27.17
N LEU A 6 -18.53 -19.86 26.43
CA LEU A 6 -17.91 -19.49 25.15
C LEU A 6 -16.58 -18.81 25.48
N LEU A 7 -15.50 -19.50 25.18
CA LEU A 7 -14.18 -18.87 25.05
C LEU A 7 -14.24 -17.91 23.84
N PRO A 8 -13.87 -16.64 24.00
CA PRO A 8 -13.58 -15.82 22.84
C PRO A 8 -12.27 -16.32 22.23
N LEU A 9 -12.37 -16.96 21.08
CA LEU A 9 -11.24 -17.20 20.20
C LEU A 9 -10.82 -15.82 19.67
N ALA A 10 -9.92 -15.16 20.37
CA ALA A 10 -9.26 -13.97 19.86
C ALA A 10 -8.30 -14.45 18.76
N LEU A 11 -8.81 -14.56 17.53
CA LEU A 11 -7.96 -14.57 16.35
C LEU A 11 -7.33 -13.18 16.28
N ALA A 12 -6.09 -13.08 16.73
CA ALA A 12 -5.22 -11.99 16.37
C ALA A 12 -4.88 -12.18 14.88
N LEU A 13 -5.76 -11.74 14.01
CA LEU A 13 -5.51 -11.61 12.59
C LEU A 13 -4.65 -10.37 12.41
N SER A 14 -3.40 -10.60 12.12
CA SER A 14 -2.47 -9.57 11.66
C SER A 14 -2.53 -9.52 10.14
N PRO A 15 -2.39 -8.40 9.63
CA PRO A 15 -2.72 -8.01 8.26
C PRO A 15 -1.60 -7.39 7.45
N PHE A 16 -1.65 -7.13 6.41
CA PHE A 16 -1.36 -7.18 5.01
C PHE A 16 -0.61 -6.07 4.31
N VAL A 17 -0.19 -6.29 3.15
CA VAL A 17 0.71 -5.63 2.21
C VAL A 17 -0.02 -5.05 1.01
N SER A 18 0.30 -3.83 0.63
CA SER A 18 0.52 -3.60 -0.79
C SER A 18 1.68 -4.52 -1.19
N ILE A 19 1.45 -5.38 -2.13
CA ILE A 19 2.54 -6.08 -2.82
C ILE A 19 3.20 -5.03 -3.71
N ASP A 20 3.95 -4.12 -3.12
CA ASP A 20 5.13 -3.66 -3.79
C ASP A 20 5.98 -4.92 -3.79
N SER A 21 6.12 -5.58 -4.94
CA SER A 21 7.01 -6.70 -5.08
C SER A 21 8.34 -6.24 -4.49
N VAL A 22 8.58 -6.66 -3.24
CA VAL A 22 9.87 -6.54 -2.62
C VAL A 22 10.73 -7.57 -3.33
N HIS A 23 11.11 -7.26 -4.54
CA HIS A 23 12.42 -7.62 -4.98
C HIS A 23 13.36 -6.60 -4.30
N ALA A 24 13.39 -6.59 -2.95
CA ALA A 24 14.64 -6.34 -2.30
C ALA A 24 15.54 -7.41 -2.90
N HIS A 25 16.52 -7.00 -3.71
CA HIS A 25 17.66 -7.85 -3.98
C HIS A 25 18.08 -8.40 -2.61
N GLY A 26 17.95 -9.70 -2.38
CA GLY A 26 18.31 -10.26 -1.09
C GLY A 26 17.39 -11.30 -0.51
N SER A 27 16.31 -11.72 -1.15
CA SER A 27 15.77 -13.00 -0.79
C SER A 27 16.66 -14.09 -1.40
N HIS A 28 17.48 -14.74 -0.60
CA HIS A 28 18.04 -16.05 -0.91
C HIS A 28 16.97 -17.18 -1.02
N GLY A 29 15.73 -16.81 -1.29
CA GLY A 29 14.75 -17.66 -1.90
C GLY A 29 14.98 -17.55 -3.39
N SER A 30 15.73 -18.49 -3.95
CA SER A 30 16.06 -18.62 -5.36
C SER A 30 14.86 -18.38 -6.26
N SER A 31 14.59 -17.12 -6.64
CA SER A 31 14.10 -16.89 -7.98
C SER A 31 15.28 -17.23 -8.86
N SER A 32 15.33 -18.48 -9.34
CA SER A 32 16.27 -18.85 -10.37
C SER A 32 16.13 -17.81 -11.46
N GLU A 33 17.20 -17.10 -11.80
CA GLU A 33 17.22 -16.21 -12.96
C GLU A 33 16.67 -17.04 -14.12
N LEU A 34 15.50 -16.63 -14.64
CA LEU A 34 14.88 -17.33 -15.74
C LEU A 34 15.72 -17.11 -16.98
N GLU A 35 16.10 -18.17 -17.65
CA GLU A 35 16.80 -18.08 -18.92
C GLU A 35 15.93 -17.40 -19.99
N ALA A 36 16.55 -16.89 -21.03
CA ALA A 36 15.84 -16.25 -22.12
C ALA A 36 14.78 -17.17 -22.73
N GLY A 37 13.52 -16.79 -22.63
CA GLY A 37 12.37 -17.54 -23.12
C GLY A 37 11.77 -18.52 -22.11
N GLU A 38 12.33 -18.65 -20.93
CA GLU A 38 11.69 -19.40 -19.84
C GLU A 38 10.49 -18.63 -19.29
N PHE A 39 9.53 -19.41 -18.80
CA PHE A 39 8.31 -18.92 -18.18
C PHE A 39 8.06 -19.68 -16.89
N ASP A 40 7.71 -18.96 -15.85
CA ASP A 40 7.25 -19.51 -14.58
C ASP A 40 5.91 -18.95 -14.18
N PHE A 41 5.12 -19.74 -13.46
CA PHE A 41 3.88 -19.31 -12.84
C PHE A 41 3.83 -19.81 -11.40
N THR A 42 3.80 -18.87 -10.46
CA THR A 42 3.69 -19.13 -9.04
C THR A 42 2.30 -18.74 -8.55
N PRO A 43 1.40 -19.68 -8.25
CA PRO A 43 0.11 -19.37 -7.63
C PRO A 43 0.29 -19.00 -6.17
N LEU A 44 -0.43 -17.96 -5.72
CA LEU A 44 -0.26 -17.34 -4.41
C LEU A 44 -1.60 -17.09 -3.73
N ILE A 45 -1.62 -17.25 -2.41
CA ILE A 45 -2.67 -16.75 -1.54
C ILE A 45 -2.03 -15.79 -0.56
N THR A 46 -2.63 -14.62 -0.43
CA THR A 46 -2.16 -13.63 0.53
C THR A 46 -3.28 -13.31 1.52
N VAL A 47 -3.00 -13.34 2.81
CA VAL A 47 -3.88 -12.91 3.88
C VAL A 47 -3.29 -11.72 4.58
N GLU A 48 -4.04 -10.60 4.67
CA GLU A 48 -3.60 -9.30 5.12
C GLU A 48 -4.65 -8.59 6.00
N GLY A 49 -4.28 -7.88 6.99
CA GLY A 49 -5.05 -6.90 7.68
C GLY A 49 -4.18 -5.69 7.95
N HIS A 50 -4.73 -4.55 7.97
CA HIS A 50 -4.02 -3.31 8.18
C HIS A 50 -4.89 -2.29 8.92
N ALA A 51 -4.24 -1.26 9.43
CA ALA A 51 -4.87 -0.18 10.14
C ALA A 51 -4.30 1.16 9.66
N GLY A 52 -5.16 2.13 9.44
CA GLY A 52 -4.80 3.51 9.21
C GLY A 52 -5.21 4.40 10.37
N PHE A 53 -4.44 5.46 10.58
CA PHE A 53 -4.66 6.48 11.59
C PHE A 53 -4.32 7.83 10.98
N ASP A 54 -5.33 8.71 10.88
CA ASP A 54 -5.19 10.03 10.32
C ASP A 54 -5.39 11.04 11.46
N ASP A 55 -4.30 11.70 11.89
CA ASP A 55 -4.32 12.75 12.92
C ASP A 55 -4.12 14.15 12.34
N ASN A 56 -4.05 14.25 11.02
CA ASN A 56 -4.01 15.52 10.29
C ASN A 56 -5.40 16.14 10.09
N LEU A 57 -6.45 15.45 10.48
CA LEU A 57 -7.83 15.90 10.46
C LEU A 57 -8.22 16.54 11.80
N GLU A 58 -9.21 17.43 11.80
CA GLU A 58 -9.74 18.01 13.03
C GLU A 58 -10.32 16.93 13.95
N ILE A 59 -10.99 15.93 13.39
CA ILE A 59 -11.43 14.72 14.08
C ILE A 59 -10.59 13.56 13.58
N PRO A 60 -9.67 13.01 14.42
CA PRO A 60 -8.82 11.90 14.00
C PRO A 60 -9.62 10.67 13.60
N GLU A 61 -9.39 10.17 12.41
CA GLU A 61 -10.06 9.00 11.88
C GLU A 61 -9.21 7.74 11.93
N LYS A 62 -9.88 6.60 11.91
CA LYS A 62 -9.25 5.29 11.93
C LYS A 62 -9.98 4.34 11.01
N HIS A 63 -9.22 3.51 10.32
CA HIS A 63 -9.79 2.37 9.62
C HIS A 63 -9.02 1.09 9.93
N TYR A 64 -9.70 -0.03 9.74
CA TYR A 64 -9.14 -1.37 9.84
C TYR A 64 -9.64 -2.17 8.65
N ALA A 65 -8.78 -2.95 8.06
CA ALA A 65 -9.20 -3.87 7.02
C ALA A 65 -8.50 -5.22 7.13
N ALA A 66 -9.12 -6.24 6.59
CA ALA A 66 -8.53 -7.55 6.42
C ALA A 66 -8.87 -8.07 5.02
N ASP A 67 -7.84 -8.29 4.24
CA ASP A 67 -7.96 -8.72 2.84
C ASP A 67 -7.62 -10.21 2.70
N PHE A 68 -8.26 -10.90 1.81
CA PHE A 68 -8.01 -12.29 1.47
C PHE A 68 -7.87 -12.38 -0.05
N LEU A 69 -6.63 -12.40 -0.52
CA LEU A 69 -6.34 -12.31 -1.94
C LEU A 69 -5.86 -13.67 -2.47
N ILE A 70 -6.39 -14.04 -3.62
CA ILE A 70 -5.91 -15.18 -4.40
C ILE A 70 -5.43 -14.68 -5.76
N GLY A 71 -4.33 -15.24 -6.22
CA GLY A 71 -3.73 -14.83 -7.47
C GLY A 71 -2.45 -15.57 -7.77
N GLY A 72 -1.50 -14.87 -8.35
CA GLY A 72 -0.19 -15.42 -8.63
C GLY A 72 0.68 -14.47 -9.43
N GLU A 73 1.91 -14.90 -9.62
CA GLU A 73 2.91 -14.22 -10.43
C GLU A 73 3.22 -15.03 -11.67
N PHE A 74 3.23 -14.36 -12.81
CA PHE A 74 3.68 -14.87 -14.11
C PHE A 74 5.02 -14.21 -14.44
N ALA A 75 6.08 -14.98 -14.61
CA ALA A 75 7.41 -14.46 -14.87
C ALA A 75 7.97 -14.98 -16.19
N TRP A 76 8.70 -14.12 -16.91
CA TRP A 76 9.35 -14.44 -18.19
C TRP A 76 10.79 -13.98 -18.17
N GLY A 77 11.71 -14.90 -18.44
CA GLY A 77 13.11 -14.61 -18.69
C GLY A 77 13.31 -13.97 -20.06
N LEU A 78 13.94 -12.81 -20.10
CA LEU A 78 14.21 -12.07 -21.34
C LEU A 78 15.67 -12.17 -21.77
N GLY A 79 16.52 -12.79 -20.96
CA GLY A 79 17.96 -12.89 -21.15
C GLY A 79 18.71 -11.59 -20.84
N ASN A 80 20.03 -11.68 -20.66
CA ASN A 80 20.89 -10.58 -20.23
C ASN A 80 20.39 -9.93 -18.93
N ASP A 81 20.09 -10.75 -17.93
CA ASP A 81 19.65 -10.36 -16.57
C ASP A 81 18.33 -9.55 -16.57
N LYS A 82 17.56 -9.66 -17.65
CA LYS A 82 16.25 -9.01 -17.78
C LYS A 82 15.13 -9.99 -17.52
N GLN A 83 14.17 -9.53 -16.77
CA GLN A 83 12.96 -10.28 -16.46
C GLN A 83 11.73 -9.38 -16.57
N PHE A 84 10.63 -9.95 -17.01
CA PHE A 84 9.32 -9.33 -16.93
C PHE A 84 8.43 -10.21 -16.06
N SER A 85 7.71 -9.61 -15.12
CA SER A 85 6.67 -10.32 -14.37
C SER A 85 5.35 -9.57 -14.38
N LEU A 86 4.27 -10.32 -14.21
CA LEU A 86 2.92 -9.83 -14.05
C LEU A 86 2.30 -10.50 -12.82
N SER A 87 2.05 -9.72 -11.78
CA SER A 87 1.32 -10.16 -10.59
C SER A 87 -0.15 -9.79 -10.73
N ALA A 88 -1.04 -10.71 -10.42
CA ALA A 88 -2.48 -10.50 -10.46
C ALA A 88 -3.15 -11.15 -9.26
N PHE A 89 -3.90 -10.34 -8.49
CA PHE A 89 -4.61 -10.79 -7.29
C PHE A 89 -6.02 -10.21 -7.24
N VAL A 90 -6.93 -10.94 -6.63
CA VAL A 90 -8.29 -10.47 -6.37
C VAL A 90 -8.84 -11.12 -5.10
N GLY A 91 -9.67 -10.40 -4.38
CA GLY A 91 -10.35 -10.97 -3.23
C GLY A 91 -11.15 -9.97 -2.39
N PRO A 92 -11.85 -10.48 -1.38
CA PRO A 92 -12.63 -9.65 -0.46
C PRO A 92 -11.73 -8.89 0.51
N ALA A 93 -12.17 -7.68 0.85
CA ALA A 93 -11.64 -6.81 1.88
C ALA A 93 -12.72 -6.57 2.94
N LEU A 94 -12.48 -7.00 4.18
CA LEU A 94 -13.33 -6.70 5.32
C LEU A 94 -12.94 -5.33 5.86
N VAL A 95 -13.79 -4.32 5.70
CA VAL A 95 -13.47 -2.93 6.05
C VAL A 95 -14.26 -2.47 7.25
N ARG A 96 -13.60 -1.75 8.16
CA ARG A 96 -14.22 -1.14 9.33
C ARG A 96 -13.52 0.17 9.71
N GLY A 97 -14.29 1.23 9.94
CA GLY A 97 -13.79 2.52 10.42
C GLY A 97 -14.38 3.71 9.69
N GLY A 98 -14.02 4.93 10.12
CA GLY A 98 -14.42 6.18 9.49
C GLY A 98 -13.58 6.49 8.25
N ALA A 99 -12.23 6.36 8.38
CA ALA A 99 -11.33 6.62 7.27
C ALA A 99 -11.54 5.68 6.09
N GLU A 100 -11.30 6.18 4.92
CA GLU A 100 -11.46 5.40 3.70
C GLU A 100 -10.35 4.36 3.52
N HIS A 101 -10.71 3.19 3.05
CA HIS A 101 -9.79 2.09 2.79
C HIS A 101 -9.47 1.97 1.30
N PHE A 102 -8.88 2.98 0.73
CA PHE A 102 -8.41 2.97 -0.66
C PHE A 102 -6.94 3.38 -0.71
N TYR A 103 -6.09 2.63 -1.39
CA TYR A 103 -4.64 2.79 -1.32
C TYR A 103 -4.12 4.15 -1.77
N GLY A 104 -3.26 4.73 -0.93
CA GLY A 104 -2.57 5.97 -1.26
C GLY A 104 -3.47 7.17 -1.28
N GLU A 105 -4.54 7.09 -0.54
CA GLU A 105 -5.52 8.14 -0.52
C GLU A 105 -5.04 9.43 0.04
N ILE A 106 -5.56 10.32 -0.61
CA ILE A 106 -5.59 11.71 -0.37
C ILE A 106 -6.94 11.95 0.29
N HIS A 107 -6.92 12.03 1.60
CA HIS A 107 -8.07 12.53 2.32
C HIS A 107 -8.20 14.00 1.99
N VAL A 108 -9.27 14.33 1.31
CA VAL A 108 -9.69 15.71 1.07
C VAL A 108 -10.94 15.91 1.89
N GLU A 109 -10.83 16.66 2.96
CA GLU A 109 -11.99 17.20 3.64
C GLU A 109 -12.37 18.52 2.98
N ASP A 110 -13.63 18.68 2.66
CA ASP A 110 -14.22 19.98 2.37
C ASP A 110 -14.46 20.67 3.73
N HIS A 111 -13.52 21.51 4.13
CA HIS A 111 -13.66 22.34 5.32
C HIS A 111 -14.54 23.57 5.02
N SER A 112 -15.73 23.38 4.46
CA SER A 112 -16.75 24.40 4.58
C SER A 112 -17.02 24.62 6.07
N GLU A 113 -17.18 25.87 6.52
CA GLU A 113 -17.25 26.31 7.91
C GLU A 113 -18.42 25.71 8.77
N GLU A 114 -18.95 24.55 8.37
CA GLU A 114 -20.02 23.83 9.05
C GLU A 114 -19.43 22.83 10.03
N GLU A 115 -20.06 22.65 11.17
CA GLU A 115 -19.61 21.78 12.26
C GLU A 115 -19.40 20.35 11.73
N HIS A 116 -18.13 19.93 11.62
CA HIS A 116 -17.78 18.58 11.14
C HIS A 116 -18.22 17.52 12.15
N GLU A 117 -19.22 16.75 11.76
CA GLU A 117 -19.53 15.49 12.45
C GLU A 117 -18.53 14.41 12.01
N ALA A 118 -18.16 13.52 12.93
CA ALA A 118 -17.30 12.39 12.60
C ALA A 118 -17.96 11.50 11.54
N HIS A 119 -17.22 11.14 10.51
CA HIS A 119 -17.74 10.27 9.45
C HIS A 119 -18.31 8.94 9.99
N PRO A 120 -19.34 8.39 9.37
CA PRO A 120 -19.97 7.18 9.85
C PRO A 120 -19.01 5.99 9.82
N THR A 121 -19.02 5.18 10.86
CA THR A 121 -18.18 4.00 10.94
C THR A 121 -18.62 2.95 9.93
N ARG A 122 -17.82 2.73 8.90
CA ARG A 122 -18.01 1.68 7.90
C ARG A 122 -17.90 0.30 8.54
N SER A 123 -18.70 -0.65 8.07
CA SER A 123 -18.58 -2.07 8.42
C SER A 123 -19.13 -2.89 7.26
N ARG A 124 -18.29 -3.18 6.26
CA ARG A 124 -18.71 -3.84 5.02
C ARG A 124 -17.65 -4.79 4.48
N VAL A 125 -18.03 -5.55 3.48
CA VAL A 125 -17.12 -6.38 2.68
C VAL A 125 -17.05 -5.80 1.27
N ASP A 126 -15.89 -5.29 0.92
CA ASP A 126 -15.59 -4.81 -0.43
C ASP A 126 -14.78 -5.85 -1.21
N PHE A 127 -14.46 -5.58 -2.46
CA PHE A 127 -13.55 -6.41 -3.23
C PHE A 127 -12.44 -5.55 -3.82
N LYS A 128 -11.23 -6.06 -3.74
CA LYS A 128 -10.11 -5.41 -4.40
C LYS A 128 -9.42 -6.35 -5.35
N ALA A 129 -8.82 -5.77 -6.38
CA ALA A 129 -7.88 -6.46 -7.22
C ALA A 129 -6.60 -5.64 -7.33
N TYR A 130 -5.54 -6.32 -7.67
CA TYR A 130 -4.22 -5.76 -7.87
C TYR A 130 -3.59 -6.39 -9.10
N LEU A 131 -3.18 -5.56 -10.03
CA LEU A 131 -2.37 -5.97 -11.19
C LEU A 131 -1.09 -5.14 -11.19
N GLU A 132 0.05 -5.83 -11.25
CA GLU A 132 1.35 -5.19 -11.37
C GLU A 132 2.14 -5.84 -12.51
N ALA A 133 2.63 -5.01 -13.41
CA ALA A 133 3.63 -5.37 -14.39
C ALA A 133 5.00 -4.84 -13.89
N ASN A 134 5.97 -5.73 -13.79
CA ASN A 134 7.31 -5.42 -13.32
C ASN A 134 8.33 -5.77 -14.41
N TYR A 135 9.20 -4.83 -14.76
CA TYR A 135 10.28 -5.01 -15.73
C TYR A 135 11.62 -4.75 -15.06
N GLN A 136 12.35 -5.81 -14.78
CA GLN A 136 13.74 -5.77 -14.36
C GLN A 136 14.61 -5.58 -15.61
N HIS A 137 15.12 -4.36 -15.79
CA HIS A 137 15.98 -4.04 -16.93
C HIS A 137 17.44 -4.46 -16.69
N SER A 138 17.88 -4.41 -15.46
CA SER A 138 19.21 -4.81 -14.97
C SER A 138 19.13 -4.96 -13.46
N ASP A 139 20.19 -5.45 -12.82
CA ASP A 139 20.30 -5.57 -11.36
C ASP A 139 20.03 -4.25 -10.65
N ARG A 140 20.21 -3.11 -11.33
CA ARG A 140 20.06 -1.77 -10.78
C ARG A 140 18.78 -1.05 -11.16
N LEU A 141 18.16 -1.38 -12.30
CA LEU A 141 17.02 -0.63 -12.81
C LEU A 141 15.78 -1.52 -12.89
N ASN A 142 14.78 -1.12 -12.11
CA ASN A 142 13.47 -1.74 -12.07
C ASN A 142 12.38 -0.72 -12.44
N ILE A 143 11.40 -1.14 -13.23
CA ILE A 143 10.26 -0.34 -13.67
C ILE A 143 8.99 -1.11 -13.39
N GLN A 144 8.07 -0.50 -12.67
CA GLN A 144 6.77 -1.07 -12.29
C GLN A 144 5.64 -0.22 -12.85
N ALA A 145 4.56 -0.87 -13.23
CA ALA A 145 3.29 -0.22 -13.51
C ALA A 145 2.18 -1.05 -12.86
N TYR A 146 1.23 -0.41 -12.20
CA TYR A 146 0.19 -1.12 -11.47
C TYR A 146 -1.19 -0.47 -11.63
N TRP A 147 -2.20 -1.31 -11.47
CA TRP A 147 -3.60 -0.93 -11.45
C TRP A 147 -4.30 -1.64 -10.30
N ASN A 148 -4.90 -0.84 -9.41
CA ASN A 148 -5.60 -1.30 -8.23
C ASN A 148 -7.08 -0.91 -8.32
N PRO A 149 -7.94 -1.73 -8.95
CA PRO A 149 -9.38 -1.50 -8.89
C PRO A 149 -9.94 -1.96 -7.54
N TYR A 150 -10.84 -1.16 -6.98
CA TYR A 150 -11.50 -1.40 -5.71
C TYR A 150 -13.01 -1.27 -5.85
N LEU A 151 -13.75 -2.34 -5.57
CA LEU A 151 -15.20 -2.38 -5.65
C LEU A 151 -15.82 -2.10 -4.28
N VAL A 152 -16.38 -0.91 -4.13
CA VAL A 152 -17.28 -0.55 -3.02
C VAL A 152 -18.63 -1.27 -3.24
N THR A 153 -19.05 -2.09 -2.28
CA THR A 153 -20.21 -2.99 -2.47
C THR A 153 -21.55 -2.39 -2.07
N SER A 154 -21.54 -1.34 -1.23
CA SER A 154 -22.76 -0.70 -0.74
C SER A 154 -22.62 0.82 -0.70
N ASP A 155 -23.72 1.52 -0.89
CA ASP A 155 -23.80 2.94 -0.57
C ASP A 155 -23.72 3.12 0.95
N GLU A 156 -23.06 4.17 1.41
CA GLU A 156 -23.06 4.64 2.78
C GLU A 156 -23.84 5.94 2.88
N LEU A 157 -24.62 6.06 3.94
CA LEU A 157 -25.47 7.20 4.21
C LEU A 157 -25.04 7.84 5.53
N GLU A 158 -24.92 9.14 5.53
CA GLU A 158 -24.72 9.96 6.72
C GLU A 158 -26.01 10.68 7.08
N PHE A 159 -26.28 10.83 8.37
CA PHE A 159 -27.45 11.55 8.84
C PHE A 159 -27.08 12.96 9.28
N HIS A 160 -27.52 13.96 8.53
CA HIS A 160 -27.35 15.35 8.86
C HIS A 160 -28.48 15.79 9.83
N ALA A 161 -28.12 15.97 11.10
CA ALA A 161 -29.07 16.21 12.17
C ALA A 161 -29.73 17.58 12.08
N ASP A 162 -29.09 18.56 11.53
CA ASP A 162 -29.55 19.94 11.30
C ASP A 162 -30.61 20.03 10.18
N GLU A 163 -30.46 19.23 9.13
CA GLU A 163 -31.38 19.13 8.00
C GLU A 163 -32.42 18.01 8.20
N ASN A 164 -32.19 17.12 9.15
CA ASN A 164 -32.99 15.91 9.41
C ASN A 164 -33.13 15.02 8.16
N GLU A 165 -32.07 14.94 7.36
CA GLU A 165 -32.01 14.16 6.12
C GLU A 165 -30.83 13.16 6.16
N TRP A 166 -30.97 12.09 5.34
CA TRP A 166 -29.89 11.15 5.07
C TRP A 166 -29.24 11.52 3.74
N GLU A 167 -28.00 11.89 3.76
CA GLU A 167 -27.20 12.13 2.56
C GLU A 167 -26.32 10.93 2.25
N LYS A 168 -25.94 10.77 0.99
CA LYS A 168 -25.08 9.71 0.55
C LYS A 168 -23.62 10.17 0.68
N PHE A 169 -22.95 9.64 1.68
CA PHE A 169 -21.53 9.90 1.93
C PHE A 169 -20.62 9.14 0.94
N GLU A 170 -20.90 7.87 0.65
CA GLU A 170 -20.13 7.08 -0.31
C GLU A 170 -21.06 6.27 -1.20
N SER A 171 -20.77 6.25 -2.50
CA SER A 171 -21.52 5.47 -3.49
C SER A 171 -20.86 4.12 -3.75
N LYS A 172 -21.68 3.08 -3.90
CA LYS A 172 -21.19 1.81 -4.44
C LYS A 172 -20.68 1.97 -5.86
N GLY A 173 -19.62 1.25 -6.22
CA GLY A 173 -19.04 1.29 -7.55
C GLY A 173 -17.57 0.90 -7.55
N ILE A 174 -16.87 1.16 -8.62
CA ILE A 174 -15.46 0.82 -8.77
C ILE A 174 -14.63 2.09 -8.70
N LYS A 175 -13.78 2.18 -7.69
CA LYS A 175 -12.67 3.13 -7.63
C LYS A 175 -11.47 2.55 -8.36
N ASN A 176 -10.65 3.39 -8.94
CA ASN A 176 -9.46 2.97 -9.68
C ASN A 176 -8.24 3.77 -9.25
N GLN A 177 -7.13 3.07 -9.07
CA GLN A 177 -5.82 3.68 -8.92
C GLN A 177 -4.87 3.12 -9.97
N LEU A 178 -4.19 4.00 -10.68
CA LEU A 178 -3.11 3.65 -11.61
C LEU A 178 -1.82 4.27 -11.13
N GLY A 179 -0.72 3.56 -11.28
CA GLY A 179 0.59 4.07 -10.91
C GLY A 179 1.72 3.47 -11.70
N ALA A 180 2.88 4.11 -11.55
CA ALA A 180 4.15 3.63 -12.08
C ALA A 180 5.27 4.04 -11.13
N LYS A 181 6.20 3.10 -10.87
CA LYS A 181 7.39 3.31 -10.04
C LYS A 181 8.64 2.96 -10.83
N VAL A 182 9.65 3.80 -10.71
CA VAL A 182 11.00 3.52 -11.23
C VAL A 182 11.95 3.51 -10.04
N LYS A 183 12.76 2.46 -9.92
CA LYS A 183 13.76 2.29 -8.86
C LYS A 183 15.13 2.09 -9.49
N TYR A 184 16.14 2.83 -8.99
CA TYR A 184 17.51 2.70 -9.41
C TYR A 184 18.42 2.50 -8.19
N ALA A 185 19.10 1.35 -8.12
CA ALA A 185 20.07 1.00 -7.10
C ALA A 185 21.46 1.55 -7.44
N PHE A 186 22.16 2.08 -6.45
CA PHE A 186 23.53 2.62 -6.63
C PHE A 186 24.59 1.52 -6.61
N GLY A 187 24.37 0.48 -5.79
CA GLY A 187 25.19 -0.72 -5.72
C GLY A 187 24.51 -1.93 -6.35
N ASP A 188 24.86 -3.10 -5.91
CA ASP A 188 24.23 -4.37 -6.31
C ASP A 188 22.89 -4.65 -5.60
N GLY A 189 22.52 -3.79 -4.68
CA GLY A 189 21.19 -3.77 -4.09
C GLY A 189 21.01 -4.65 -2.87
N ASP A 190 22.04 -5.40 -2.47
CA ASP A 190 21.99 -6.33 -1.35
C ASP A 190 23.07 -6.04 -0.31
N VAL A 191 22.68 -5.99 0.95
CA VAL A 191 23.56 -5.78 2.09
C VAL A 191 23.16 -6.71 3.22
N ASP A 192 24.10 -7.56 3.66
CA ASP A 192 23.96 -8.33 4.88
C ASP A 192 24.38 -7.48 6.08
N PHE A 193 23.43 -7.12 6.93
CA PHE A 193 23.68 -6.30 8.11
C PHE A 193 24.17 -7.15 9.27
N GLY A 194 25.43 -6.96 9.69
CA GLY A 194 26.05 -7.62 10.83
C GLY A 194 26.89 -6.68 11.70
N LEU A 195 27.39 -7.18 12.82
CA LEU A 195 28.34 -6.44 13.67
C LEU A 195 29.70 -6.36 12.96
N GLY A 196 30.01 -5.18 12.42
CA GLY A 196 31.28 -4.93 11.73
C GLY A 196 31.14 -4.50 10.28
N ASP A 197 29.90 -4.42 9.76
CA ASP A 197 29.64 -3.93 8.42
C ASP A 197 30.06 -2.46 8.29
N SER A 198 30.65 -2.13 7.17
CA SER A 198 31.15 -0.81 6.91
C SER A 198 30.06 0.09 6.29
N VAL A 199 30.22 1.43 6.43
CA VAL A 199 29.33 2.39 5.76
C VAL A 199 29.34 2.21 4.24
N SER A 200 30.41 1.66 3.67
CA SER A 200 30.47 1.36 2.23
C SER A 200 29.47 0.30 1.80
N GLU A 201 29.16 -0.69 2.63
CA GLU A 201 28.16 -1.71 2.35
C GLU A 201 26.74 -1.14 2.32
N LEU A 202 26.44 -0.15 3.15
CA LEU A 202 25.17 0.56 3.09
C LEU A 202 24.91 1.23 1.73
N ILE A 203 25.96 1.62 0.99
CA ILE A 203 25.83 2.21 -0.33
C ILE A 203 25.35 1.17 -1.33
N ASP A 204 25.73 -0.10 -1.15
CA ASP A 204 25.31 -1.18 -2.03
C ASP A 204 23.80 -1.45 -1.93
N GLY A 205 23.21 -1.26 -0.75
CA GLY A 205 21.75 -1.30 -0.55
C GLY A 205 21.00 0.00 -0.84
N ALA A 206 21.72 1.08 -1.17
CA ALA A 206 21.10 2.39 -1.39
C ALA A 206 20.48 2.51 -2.78
N TYR A 207 19.32 3.17 -2.86
CA TYR A 207 18.62 3.40 -4.11
C TYR A 207 17.87 4.73 -4.12
N VAL A 208 17.45 5.16 -5.30
CA VAL A 208 16.46 6.20 -5.51
C VAL A 208 15.22 5.59 -6.16
N SER A 209 14.05 6.10 -5.81
CA SER A 209 12.80 5.73 -6.49
C SER A 209 11.97 6.97 -6.80
N VAL A 210 11.12 6.85 -7.81
CA VAL A 210 10.05 7.80 -8.11
C VAL A 210 8.79 6.99 -8.34
N ASP A 211 7.78 7.21 -7.50
CA ASP A 211 6.46 6.61 -7.62
C ASP A 211 5.45 7.71 -8.00
N HIS A 212 4.64 7.46 -9.02
CA HIS A 212 3.56 8.33 -9.44
C HIS A 212 2.26 7.58 -9.44
N ARG A 213 1.22 8.14 -8.80
CA ARG A 213 -0.11 7.52 -8.68
C ARG A 213 -1.21 8.50 -9.04
N GLN A 214 -2.28 7.96 -9.63
CA GLN A 214 -3.51 8.69 -9.98
C GLN A 214 -4.71 7.88 -9.54
N GLY A 215 -5.72 8.56 -8.98
CA GLY A 215 -6.94 7.94 -8.47
C GLY A 215 -8.22 8.49 -9.11
N TRP A 216 -9.22 7.62 -9.25
CA TRP A 216 -10.57 7.97 -9.70
C TRP A 216 -11.60 7.34 -8.77
N GLY A 217 -12.61 8.13 -8.40
CA GLY A 217 -13.77 7.69 -7.62
C GLY A 217 -14.70 6.75 -8.38
N VAL A 218 -15.74 6.29 -7.70
CA VAL A 218 -16.73 5.33 -8.25
C VAL A 218 -17.51 5.87 -9.44
N ASP A 219 -17.63 7.16 -9.57
CA ASP A 219 -18.28 7.91 -10.66
C ASP A 219 -17.31 8.23 -11.82
N GLY A 220 -16.04 7.80 -11.70
CA GLY A 220 -14.99 8.11 -12.65
C GLY A 220 -14.42 9.53 -12.52
N VAL A 221 -14.81 10.27 -11.49
CA VAL A 221 -14.22 11.58 -11.20
C VAL A 221 -12.79 11.42 -10.74
N PHE A 222 -11.90 12.25 -11.26
CA PHE A 222 -10.49 12.25 -10.88
C PHE A 222 -10.33 12.79 -9.45
N ILE A 223 -9.81 11.95 -8.54
CA ILE A 223 -9.60 12.29 -7.13
C ILE A 223 -8.34 13.13 -6.95
N GLY A 224 -7.28 12.79 -7.67
CA GLY A 224 -5.99 13.46 -7.58
C GLY A 224 -4.83 12.57 -7.99
N ASN A 225 -3.63 13.13 -7.91
CA ASN A 225 -2.40 12.39 -8.12
C ASN A 225 -1.32 12.82 -7.13
N PHE A 226 -0.37 11.93 -6.91
CA PHE A 226 0.85 12.29 -6.22
C PHE A 226 2.09 11.72 -6.91
N THR A 227 3.24 12.35 -6.64
CA THR A 227 4.55 11.92 -7.09
C THR A 227 5.51 11.93 -5.91
N ASP A 228 6.08 10.77 -5.61
CA ASP A 228 6.97 10.52 -4.49
C ASP A 228 8.39 10.21 -4.97
N PRO A 229 9.29 11.17 -5.14
CA PRO A 229 10.70 10.88 -5.23
C PRO A 229 11.26 10.54 -3.85
N ARG A 230 11.91 9.38 -3.71
CA ARG A 230 12.42 8.89 -2.43
C ARG A 230 13.87 8.43 -2.53
N LEU A 231 14.57 8.54 -1.42
CA LEU A 231 15.82 7.84 -1.15
C LEU A 231 15.50 6.65 -0.26
N GLY A 232 16.09 5.52 -0.56
CA GLY A 232 15.88 4.30 0.19
C GLY A 232 17.17 3.51 0.41
N VAL A 233 17.07 2.57 1.33
CA VAL A 233 18.08 1.55 1.60
C VAL A 233 17.41 0.21 1.84
N GLY A 234 17.89 -0.84 1.18
CA GLY A 234 17.55 -2.23 1.45
C GLY A 234 18.71 -2.91 2.18
N PHE A 235 18.39 -3.78 3.14
CA PHE A 235 19.39 -4.58 3.85
C PHE A 235 18.76 -5.83 4.43
N ASN A 236 19.58 -6.85 4.66
CA ASN A 236 19.21 -8.10 5.31
C ASN A 236 19.79 -8.19 6.72
N TYR A 237 19.03 -8.76 7.63
CA TYR A 237 19.51 -9.17 8.94
C TYR A 237 19.12 -10.64 9.16
N GLY A 238 20.07 -11.53 8.92
CA GLY A 238 19.80 -12.96 8.80
C GLY A 238 18.83 -13.24 7.65
N GLU A 239 17.73 -13.91 7.93
CA GLU A 239 16.69 -14.23 6.95
C GLU A 239 15.64 -13.11 6.78
N THR A 240 15.81 -11.99 7.45
CA THR A 240 14.85 -10.91 7.43
C THR A 240 15.36 -9.78 6.54
N SER A 241 14.59 -9.43 5.53
CA SER A 241 14.87 -8.31 4.64
C SER A 241 14.15 -7.05 5.13
N PHE A 242 14.83 -5.92 5.04
CA PHE A 242 14.33 -4.60 5.40
C PHE A 242 14.47 -3.67 4.21
N GLN A 243 13.46 -2.86 4.01
CA GLN A 243 13.51 -1.74 3.08
C GLN A 243 13.00 -0.51 3.80
N VAL A 244 13.76 0.58 3.73
CA VAL A 244 13.38 1.87 4.32
C VAL A 244 13.54 2.93 3.25
N GLU A 245 12.49 3.68 2.98
CA GLU A 245 12.57 4.79 2.03
C GLU A 245 11.80 6.01 2.54
N ALA A 246 12.26 7.21 2.16
CA ALA A 246 11.60 8.45 2.51
C ALA A 246 11.93 9.57 1.51
N GLY A 247 11.02 10.52 1.39
CA GLY A 247 11.20 11.69 0.53
C GLY A 247 9.98 12.60 0.48
N PRO A 248 10.05 13.68 -0.29
CA PRO A 248 8.90 14.55 -0.49
C PRO A 248 7.81 13.83 -1.30
N ARG A 249 6.55 14.20 -1.04
CA ARG A 249 5.38 13.84 -1.82
C ARG A 249 4.77 15.09 -2.42
N TYR A 250 4.75 15.18 -3.72
CA TYR A 250 4.07 16.25 -4.45
C TYR A 250 2.66 15.78 -4.77
N TYR A 251 1.67 16.44 -4.17
CA TYR A 251 0.28 16.11 -4.35
C TYR A 251 -0.44 17.19 -5.15
N THR A 252 -1.27 16.76 -6.10
CA THR A 252 -2.16 17.62 -6.88
C THR A 252 -3.60 17.13 -6.72
N PRO A 253 -4.50 17.95 -6.18
CA PRO A 253 -5.91 17.59 -6.01
C PRO A 253 -6.60 17.38 -7.35
N GLY A 254 -7.63 16.54 -7.31
CA GLY A 254 -8.52 16.29 -8.45
C GLY A 254 -9.79 17.14 -8.39
N SER A 255 -10.81 16.67 -9.10
CA SER A 255 -12.06 17.45 -9.28
C SER A 255 -12.90 17.56 -8.01
N TYR A 256 -12.76 16.62 -7.06
CA TYR A 256 -13.45 16.72 -5.75
C TYR A 256 -12.90 17.86 -4.89
N ALA A 257 -11.67 18.23 -5.11
CA ALA A 257 -10.96 19.21 -4.33
C ALA A 257 -10.41 20.32 -5.22
N SER A 258 -11.17 20.73 -6.24
CA SER A 258 -10.74 21.69 -7.26
C SER A 258 -10.34 23.06 -6.72
N ASP A 259 -10.83 23.40 -5.52
CA ASP A 259 -10.55 24.66 -4.84
C ASP A 259 -9.31 24.61 -3.94
N LEU A 260 -8.72 23.41 -3.76
CA LEU A 260 -7.51 23.23 -2.97
C LEU A 260 -6.27 23.35 -3.82
N ASP A 261 -5.23 23.95 -3.25
CA ASP A 261 -3.93 24.08 -3.88
C ASP A 261 -3.14 22.76 -3.83
N SER A 262 -2.26 22.56 -4.82
CA SER A 262 -1.26 21.49 -4.75
C SER A 262 -0.35 21.69 -3.55
N ARG A 263 0.03 20.59 -2.88
CA ARG A 263 0.89 20.64 -1.69
C ARG A 263 2.09 19.71 -1.78
N THR A 264 3.03 19.92 -0.88
CA THR A 264 4.18 19.05 -0.69
C THR A 264 4.15 18.52 0.72
N ASP A 265 4.12 17.21 0.87
CA ASP A 265 4.21 16.47 2.13
C ASP A 265 5.58 15.78 2.24
N PHE A 266 5.82 15.11 3.36
CA PHE A 266 6.90 14.16 3.54
C PHE A 266 6.33 12.77 3.68
N ALA A 267 6.78 11.82 2.85
CA ALA A 267 6.35 10.45 2.89
C ALA A 267 7.52 9.52 3.25
N GLY A 268 7.24 8.49 4.03
CA GLY A 268 8.21 7.46 4.39
C GLY A 268 7.56 6.10 4.46
N GLU A 269 8.37 5.06 4.26
CA GLU A 269 7.94 3.67 4.32
C GLU A 269 9.03 2.79 4.90
N ILE A 270 8.62 1.85 5.75
CA ILE A 270 9.44 0.75 6.22
C ILE A 270 8.72 -0.53 5.83
N MET A 271 9.44 -1.42 5.15
CA MET A 271 8.96 -2.76 4.81
C MET A 271 9.89 -3.81 5.41
N ILE A 272 9.31 -4.89 5.86
CA ILE A 272 9.99 -6.03 6.45
C ILE A 272 9.41 -7.28 5.80
N SER A 273 10.26 -8.18 5.31
CA SER A 273 9.84 -9.51 4.88
C SER A 273 10.73 -10.59 5.48
N ARG A 274 10.16 -11.77 5.67
CA ARG A 274 10.88 -12.94 6.19
C ARG A 274 10.27 -14.23 5.69
N PRO A 275 11.02 -15.10 5.04
CA PRO A 275 10.57 -16.45 4.76
C PRO A 275 10.40 -17.22 6.09
N VAL A 276 9.22 -17.81 6.27
CA VAL A 276 8.93 -18.71 7.40
C VAL A 276 9.34 -20.15 7.06
N ASN A 277 9.11 -20.52 5.81
CA ASN A 277 9.57 -21.76 5.18
C ASN A 277 9.55 -21.59 3.65
N GLY A 278 9.79 -22.67 2.89
CA GLY A 278 9.86 -22.59 1.42
C GLY A 278 8.59 -22.10 0.72
N ASP A 279 7.43 -22.18 1.38
CA ASP A 279 6.13 -21.85 0.77
C ASP A 279 5.46 -20.64 1.44
N VAL A 280 5.95 -20.19 2.59
CA VAL A 280 5.33 -19.15 3.41
C VAL A 280 6.29 -18.01 3.65
N GLU A 281 5.89 -16.81 3.29
CA GLU A 281 6.57 -15.56 3.63
C GLU A 281 5.70 -14.72 4.56
N PHE A 282 6.29 -14.22 5.62
CA PHE A 282 5.74 -13.19 6.49
C PHE A 282 6.24 -11.82 6.03
N PHE A 283 5.40 -10.82 6.16
CA PHE A 283 5.78 -9.45 5.88
C PHE A 283 5.07 -8.44 6.80
N ALA A 284 5.62 -7.25 6.92
CA ALA A 284 5.03 -6.11 7.60
C ALA A 284 5.47 -4.81 6.93
N HIS A 285 4.63 -3.79 7.00
CA HIS A 285 4.98 -2.46 6.55
C HIS A 285 4.43 -1.36 7.47
N TRP A 286 5.08 -0.23 7.44
CA TRP A 286 4.60 1.02 8.01
C TRP A 286 4.84 2.15 7.02
N LYS A 287 3.77 2.79 6.60
CA LYS A 287 3.79 3.97 5.74
C LYS A 287 3.38 5.17 6.58
N VAL A 288 4.06 6.28 6.39
CA VAL A 288 3.77 7.53 7.07
C VAL A 288 3.81 8.69 6.09
N ILE A 289 2.84 9.58 6.19
CA ILE A 289 2.82 10.85 5.50
C ILE A 289 2.74 11.93 6.57
N TYR A 290 3.57 12.95 6.47
CA TYR A 290 3.49 14.13 7.30
C TYR A 290 3.19 15.36 6.45
N SER A 291 2.05 15.98 6.74
CA SER A 291 1.61 17.22 6.11
C SER A 291 2.03 18.39 7.01
N TRP A 292 2.94 19.23 6.54
CA TRP A 292 3.40 20.40 7.29
C TRP A 292 2.82 21.72 6.79
N ASP A 293 2.34 21.77 5.58
CA ASP A 293 1.70 22.95 5.03
C ASP A 293 0.23 22.95 5.44
N ASN A 294 -0.18 24.06 6.04
CA ASN A 294 -1.55 24.26 6.50
C ASN A 294 -2.26 25.20 5.52
N ALA A 295 -2.25 24.88 4.24
CA ALA A 295 -3.09 25.55 3.28
C ALA A 295 -4.57 25.36 3.66
N GLU A 296 -5.40 26.35 3.36
CA GLU A 296 -6.83 26.29 3.63
C GLU A 296 -7.44 25.00 3.03
N GLY A 297 -8.22 24.28 3.82
CA GLY A 297 -8.81 23.00 3.43
C GLY A 297 -7.89 21.76 3.57
N TRP A 298 -6.63 21.92 3.98
CA TRP A 298 -5.72 20.81 4.20
C TRP A 298 -5.37 20.67 5.67
N GLY A 299 -5.50 19.48 6.22
CA GLY A 299 -5.07 19.18 7.59
C GLY A 299 -3.54 19.16 7.74
N ARG A 300 -3.07 19.43 8.96
CA ARG A 300 -1.66 19.32 9.33
C ARG A 300 -1.48 18.21 10.36
N GLY A 301 -0.59 17.26 10.11
CA GLY A 301 -0.32 16.15 11.03
C GLY A 301 0.20 14.93 10.29
N TYR A 302 -0.04 13.79 10.88
CA TYR A 302 0.42 12.50 10.38
C TYR A 302 -0.75 11.66 9.86
N GLN A 303 -0.49 10.97 8.77
CA GLN A 303 -1.27 9.82 8.32
C GLN A 303 -0.39 8.58 8.47
N HIS A 304 -0.84 7.60 9.20
CA HIS A 304 -0.15 6.34 9.41
C HIS A 304 -0.93 5.20 8.79
N HIS A 305 -0.22 4.35 8.08
CA HIS A 305 -0.75 3.09 7.60
C HIS A 305 0.20 1.96 8.02
N VAL A 306 -0.31 1.02 8.78
CA VAL A 306 0.43 -0.13 9.30
C VAL A 306 -0.21 -1.40 8.78
N GLY A 307 0.58 -2.29 8.26
CA GLY A 307 0.10 -3.59 7.81
C GLY A 307 1.07 -4.72 8.12
N THR A 308 0.53 -5.96 8.12
CA THR A 308 1.33 -7.17 8.23
C THR A 308 0.55 -8.38 7.72
N GLY A 309 1.18 -9.41 7.23
CA GLY A 309 0.50 -10.57 6.66
C GLY A 309 1.40 -11.73 6.31
N ILE A 310 0.81 -12.66 5.59
CA ILE A 310 1.50 -13.83 5.07
C ILE A 310 1.11 -14.06 3.60
N THR A 311 2.09 -14.45 2.81
CA THR A 311 1.88 -14.97 1.47
C THR A 311 2.24 -16.45 1.46
N TYR A 312 1.39 -17.26 0.86
CA TYR A 312 1.55 -18.70 0.71
C TYR A 312 1.65 -19.07 -0.78
N LYS A 313 2.69 -19.82 -1.14
CA LYS A 313 2.86 -20.44 -2.47
C LYS A 313 2.09 -21.76 -2.49
N LEU A 314 1.24 -21.97 -3.48
CA LEU A 314 0.41 -23.17 -3.65
C LEU A 314 1.15 -24.27 -4.38
#